data_06a72885b535aa8aa6bc26e5405fbcb4
#
_entry.id   06a72885b535aa8aa6bc26e5405fbcb4
#
_cell.length_a   1.000
_cell.length_b   1.000
_cell.length_c   1.000
_cell.angle_alpha   90.00
_cell.angle_beta   90.00
_cell.angle_gamma   90.00
#
_symmetry.space_group_name_H-M   'P 1'
#
loop_
_entity.id
_entity.type
_entity.pdbx_description
1 polymer ?
#
loop_
_entity_poly.entity_id
_entity_poly.type
_entity_poly.pdbx_seq_one_letter_code
_entity_poly.pdbx_strand_id
1 'polypeptide(L)'
;MIKNKKSLKSSKTPSRRKFFKAAAATGAATAAAVAMPNLALGDGHTTLKMQAAWPSGANIFFEMAGDYCKMVSDMSGGKLKIDLQPVGAVVKTGEIGQAVSDGVLDMGHWVTAYWYGKNPAASLFGTGPSYGLSSQEVMGWMEEGGGRALYEETLAKVGYDYVGVFAMPMPAQPFGWFKKNVTKASDVKGMKYRTVGLATNVLTAMGMVVRQLPGGEIQPAMKTGLIEAAEFNNPTSDSQFGMQDVSKHYHLGSFHQSQEMFEIPINKKTYNSLSPANQAILKNASYAANTANYFKALVRYSADLSKLMNEHQVNVYQTSD
;
A
#
# COMPACT_ATOMS: atom_id res chain seq x y z
N MET A 1 -85.86 27.42 2.82
CA MET A 1 -86.42 26.09 2.47
C MET A 1 -85.34 25.28 1.80
N ILE A 2 -85.25 24.04 2.27
CA ILE A 2 -84.57 22.83 1.70
C ILE A 2 -83.08 22.74 1.95
N LYS A 3 -82.76 21.90 2.92
CA LYS A 3 -81.47 21.25 3.23
C LYS A 3 -81.09 20.24 2.16
N ASN A 4 -79.84 20.10 1.83
CA ASN A 4 -79.32 18.85 1.39
C ASN A 4 -77.96 18.56 1.97
N LYS A 5 -77.88 17.56 2.86
CA LYS A 5 -76.70 16.93 3.43
C LYS A 5 -76.14 15.94 2.40
N LYS A 6 -74.88 16.08 1.97
CA LYS A 6 -74.16 15.00 1.34
C LYS A 6 -73.19 14.38 2.35
N SER A 7 -73.38 13.08 2.58
CA SER A 7 -72.60 12.24 3.46
C SER A 7 -71.19 11.96 2.87
N LEU A 8 -70.18 12.13 3.66
CA LEU A 8 -68.83 11.72 3.40
C LEU A 8 -68.70 10.20 3.58
N LYS A 9 -68.35 9.49 2.50
CA LYS A 9 -68.02 8.04 2.57
C LYS A 9 -66.61 7.90 3.15
N SER A 10 -66.50 7.19 4.25
CA SER A 10 -65.29 6.70 4.90
C SER A 10 -64.50 5.76 3.95
N SER A 11 -63.26 6.11 3.59
CA SER A 11 -62.34 5.22 2.90
C SER A 11 -61.73 4.24 3.92
N LYS A 12 -62.04 2.97 3.79
CA LYS A 12 -61.44 1.89 4.60
C LYS A 12 -60.00 1.64 4.14
N THR A 13 -59.06 1.89 5.04
CA THR A 13 -57.65 1.51 4.89
C THR A 13 -57.51 -0.02 4.78
N PRO A 14 -56.79 -0.59 3.82
CA PRO A 14 -56.64 -2.04 3.73
C PRO A 14 -55.76 -2.57 4.85
N SER A 15 -56.27 -3.63 5.51
CA SER A 15 -55.61 -4.30 6.65
C SER A 15 -54.28 -4.95 6.24
N ARG A 16 -53.24 -4.80 7.06
CA ARG A 16 -51.93 -5.44 6.92
C ARG A 16 -51.94 -6.95 6.56
N ARG A 17 -53.04 -7.64 6.96
CA ARG A 17 -53.23 -9.07 6.66
C ARG A 17 -53.50 -9.38 5.16
N LYS A 18 -54.02 -8.43 4.36
CA LYS A 18 -54.24 -8.62 2.93
C LYS A 18 -52.98 -8.43 2.11
N PHE A 19 -52.03 -7.65 2.61
CA PHE A 19 -50.74 -7.42 1.94
C PHE A 19 -49.88 -8.71 1.93
N PHE A 20 -49.85 -9.44 3.03
CA PHE A 20 -49.09 -10.70 3.13
C PHE A 20 -49.67 -11.87 2.37
N LYS A 21 -50.96 -11.86 2.03
CA LYS A 21 -51.58 -12.95 1.22
C LYS A 21 -51.38 -12.78 -0.29
N ALA A 22 -51.05 -11.57 -0.77
CA ALA A 22 -50.72 -11.34 -2.18
C ALA A 22 -49.25 -11.66 -2.53
N ALA A 23 -48.36 -11.73 -1.53
CA ALA A 23 -46.93 -12.07 -1.72
C ALA A 23 -46.65 -13.56 -1.78
N ALA A 24 -47.65 -14.41 -1.50
CA ALA A 24 -47.46 -15.87 -1.42
C ALA A 24 -47.88 -16.65 -2.71
N ALA A 25 -48.30 -15.96 -3.78
CA ALA A 25 -48.88 -16.58 -4.97
C ALA A 25 -48.06 -16.47 -6.24
N THR A 26 -46.81 -15.97 -6.19
CA THR A 26 -45.89 -16.04 -7.33
C THR A 26 -44.68 -16.89 -6.93
N GLY A 27 -44.81 -18.17 -7.23
CA GLY A 27 -43.80 -19.18 -6.97
C GLY A 27 -42.58 -19.03 -7.89
N ALA A 28 -41.47 -19.45 -7.33
CA ALA A 28 -40.29 -20.01 -7.95
C ALA A 28 -39.61 -19.17 -9.07
N ALA A 29 -38.87 -18.15 -8.66
CA ALA A 29 -37.65 -17.81 -9.36
C ALA A 29 -36.48 -18.16 -8.40
N THR A 30 -35.75 -19.22 -8.74
CA THR A 30 -34.50 -19.60 -8.10
C THR A 30 -33.51 -18.46 -8.22
N ALA A 31 -33.44 -17.65 -7.16
CA ALA A 31 -32.37 -16.68 -7.02
C ALA A 31 -31.09 -17.48 -6.73
N ALA A 32 -30.23 -17.62 -7.73
CA ALA A 32 -28.83 -17.88 -7.51
C ALA A 32 -28.32 -16.73 -6.63
N ALA A 33 -28.14 -16.97 -5.35
CA ALA A 33 -27.46 -16.08 -4.44
C ALA A 33 -25.99 -16.03 -4.90
N VAL A 34 -25.67 -15.15 -5.83
CA VAL A 34 -24.30 -14.71 -6.04
C VAL A 34 -23.89 -14.07 -4.72
N ALA A 35 -22.93 -14.69 -4.03
CA ALA A 35 -22.32 -14.15 -2.83
C ALA A 35 -21.78 -12.75 -3.17
N MET A 36 -22.57 -11.74 -2.88
CA MET A 36 -22.07 -10.37 -2.88
C MET A 36 -21.11 -10.27 -1.70
N PRO A 37 -19.89 -9.74 -1.88
CA PRO A 37 -19.06 -9.39 -0.74
C PRO A 37 -19.90 -8.55 0.22
N ASN A 38 -19.79 -8.83 1.52
CA ASN A 38 -20.52 -8.15 2.57
C ASN A 38 -20.15 -6.66 2.61
N LEU A 39 -20.72 -5.86 1.72
CA LEU A 39 -20.90 -4.45 1.95
C LEU A 39 -21.98 -4.35 3.04
N ALA A 40 -21.56 -4.16 4.28
CA ALA A 40 -22.46 -3.85 5.36
C ALA A 40 -23.10 -2.48 5.08
N LEU A 41 -24.20 -2.48 4.33
CA LEU A 41 -25.06 -1.33 4.09
C LEU A 41 -25.93 -1.10 5.36
N GLY A 42 -25.27 -0.77 6.47
CA GLY A 42 -25.91 -0.27 7.67
C GLY A 42 -25.75 1.26 7.70
N ASP A 43 -26.86 1.97 7.73
CA ASP A 43 -26.96 3.43 7.94
C ASP A 43 -26.12 4.33 7.02
N GLY A 44 -25.89 3.95 5.78
CA GLY A 44 -25.11 4.74 4.83
C GLY A 44 -23.59 4.72 5.07
N HIS A 45 -23.09 3.84 5.93
CA HIS A 45 -21.66 3.63 6.19
C HIS A 45 -21.11 2.44 5.41
N THR A 46 -19.94 2.62 4.80
CA THR A 46 -19.20 1.56 4.10
C THR A 46 -17.85 1.35 4.79
N THR A 47 -17.49 0.10 5.10
CA THR A 47 -16.16 -0.23 5.63
C THR A 47 -15.45 -1.15 4.65
N LEU A 48 -14.24 -0.77 4.25
CA LEU A 48 -13.35 -1.54 3.36
C LEU A 48 -12.25 -2.20 4.18
N LYS A 49 -11.98 -3.48 3.93
CA LYS A 49 -10.90 -4.21 4.58
C LYS A 49 -9.59 -4.02 3.81
N MET A 50 -8.58 -3.46 4.46
CA MET A 50 -7.23 -3.26 3.90
C MET A 50 -6.18 -4.00 4.72
N GLN A 51 -5.30 -4.75 4.07
CA GLN A 51 -4.10 -5.28 4.72
C GLN A 51 -2.86 -4.53 4.23
N ALA A 52 -2.05 -4.05 5.18
CA ALA A 52 -0.74 -3.50 4.91
C ALA A 52 0.34 -4.59 4.85
N ALA A 53 1.41 -4.33 4.09
CA ALA A 53 2.63 -5.15 4.09
C ALA A 53 3.55 -4.86 5.30
N TRP A 54 3.10 -4.06 6.24
CA TRP A 54 3.85 -3.51 7.37
C TRP A 54 3.31 -4.01 8.70
N PRO A 55 4.17 -4.20 9.72
CA PRO A 55 3.73 -4.55 11.07
C PRO A 55 3.01 -3.38 11.73
N SER A 56 2.02 -3.67 12.58
CA SER A 56 1.41 -2.68 13.47
C SER A 56 2.39 -2.23 14.56
N GLY A 57 2.06 -1.14 15.23
CA GLY A 57 2.90 -0.56 16.28
C GLY A 57 3.82 0.55 15.78
N ALA A 58 5.02 0.63 16.30
CA ALA A 58 5.98 1.68 15.93
C ALA A 58 6.62 1.42 14.55
N ASN A 59 5.81 1.48 13.50
CA ASN A 59 6.26 1.34 12.12
C ASN A 59 5.73 2.50 11.29
N ILE A 60 6.63 3.30 10.71
CA ILE A 60 6.28 4.52 9.96
C ILE A 60 5.35 4.23 8.78
N PHE A 61 5.49 3.10 8.09
CA PHE A 61 4.66 2.79 6.92
C PHE A 61 3.24 2.39 7.33
N PHE A 62 3.09 1.69 8.46
CA PHE A 62 1.76 1.38 9.01
C PHE A 62 1.07 2.64 9.52
N GLU A 63 1.83 3.54 10.17
CA GLU A 63 1.33 4.86 10.58
C GLU A 63 0.83 5.66 9.38
N MET A 64 1.63 5.76 8.31
CA MET A 64 1.26 6.50 7.09
C MET A 64 0.08 5.87 6.35
N ALA A 65 -0.05 4.52 6.35
CA ALA A 65 -1.26 3.86 5.87
C ALA A 65 -2.48 4.25 6.72
N GLY A 66 -2.32 4.37 8.04
CA GLY A 66 -3.33 4.86 8.96
C GLY A 66 -3.74 6.32 8.69
N ASP A 67 -2.78 7.18 8.35
CA ASP A 67 -3.04 8.58 7.95
C ASP A 67 -3.96 8.63 6.71
N TYR A 68 -3.69 7.81 5.70
CA TYR A 68 -4.58 7.69 4.54
C TYR A 68 -5.99 7.23 4.94
N CYS A 69 -6.10 6.19 5.77
CA CYS A 69 -7.40 5.70 6.26
C CYS A 69 -8.17 6.79 7.01
N LYS A 70 -7.47 7.56 7.85
CA LYS A 70 -8.06 8.69 8.58
C LYS A 70 -8.56 9.77 7.61
N MET A 71 -7.76 10.15 6.61
CA MET A 71 -8.17 11.16 5.62
C MET A 71 -9.40 10.71 4.81
N VAL A 72 -9.48 9.45 4.43
CA VAL A 72 -10.68 8.89 3.78
C VAL A 72 -11.91 9.02 4.69
N SER A 73 -11.77 8.68 5.97
CA SER A 73 -12.85 8.83 6.94
C SER A 73 -13.27 10.29 7.13
N ASP A 74 -12.30 11.19 7.32
CA ASP A 74 -12.56 12.61 7.53
C ASP A 74 -13.25 13.24 6.31
N MET A 75 -12.75 12.99 5.10
CA MET A 75 -13.33 13.52 3.84
C MET A 75 -14.73 12.98 3.56
N SER A 76 -15.04 11.78 4.01
CA SER A 76 -16.37 11.18 3.85
C SER A 76 -17.35 11.54 4.98
N GLY A 77 -16.92 12.32 5.99
CA GLY A 77 -17.71 12.56 7.20
C GLY A 77 -17.98 11.27 7.99
N GLY A 78 -17.04 10.33 7.96
CA GLY A 78 -17.12 9.03 8.63
C GLY A 78 -17.96 7.97 7.90
N LYS A 79 -18.50 8.27 6.71
CA LYS A 79 -19.35 7.34 5.95
C LYS A 79 -18.55 6.26 5.22
N LEU A 80 -17.32 6.55 4.82
CA LEU A 80 -16.39 5.58 4.25
C LEU A 80 -15.24 5.36 5.23
N LYS A 81 -15.07 4.13 5.69
CA LYS A 81 -14.02 3.74 6.63
C LYS A 81 -13.17 2.64 6.03
N ILE A 82 -11.92 2.57 6.45
CA ILE A 82 -10.98 1.51 6.09
C ILE A 82 -10.55 0.81 7.38
N ASP A 83 -10.81 -0.50 7.45
CA ASP A 83 -10.32 -1.39 8.51
C ASP A 83 -8.91 -1.85 8.13
N LEU A 84 -7.90 -1.19 8.71
CA LEU A 84 -6.49 -1.42 8.41
C LEU A 84 -5.93 -2.56 9.24
N GLN A 85 -5.51 -3.62 8.56
CA GLN A 85 -4.90 -4.81 9.14
C GLN A 85 -3.37 -4.83 8.92
N PRO A 86 -2.58 -5.32 9.89
CA PRO A 86 -1.13 -5.44 9.74
C PRO A 86 -0.74 -6.60 8.82
N VAL A 87 0.55 -6.67 8.51
CA VAL A 87 1.17 -7.76 7.74
C VAL A 87 0.81 -9.13 8.32
N GLY A 88 0.43 -10.06 7.45
CA GLY A 88 0.13 -11.44 7.79
C GLY A 88 -1.22 -11.66 8.47
N ALA A 89 -2.05 -10.63 8.63
CA ALA A 89 -3.38 -10.79 9.24
C ALA A 89 -4.34 -11.64 8.40
N VAL A 90 -4.25 -11.55 7.08
CA VAL A 90 -5.09 -12.31 6.13
C VAL A 90 -4.24 -13.17 5.21
N VAL A 91 -3.24 -12.58 4.54
CA VAL A 91 -2.35 -13.26 3.59
C VAL A 91 -0.89 -12.85 3.81
N LYS A 92 0.05 -13.60 3.23
CA LYS A 92 1.48 -13.22 3.22
C LYS A 92 1.69 -11.97 2.35
N THR A 93 2.77 -11.22 2.63
CA THR A 93 3.10 -9.97 1.93
C THR A 93 3.04 -10.07 0.41
N GLY A 94 3.67 -11.08 -0.18
CA GLY A 94 3.69 -11.26 -1.64
C GLY A 94 2.35 -11.67 -2.27
N GLU A 95 1.34 -11.99 -1.45
CA GLU A 95 0.02 -12.45 -1.88
C GLU A 95 -1.04 -11.33 -1.86
N ILE A 96 -0.70 -10.14 -1.30
CA ILE A 96 -1.66 -9.03 -1.13
C ILE A 96 -2.32 -8.65 -2.46
N GLY A 97 -1.54 -8.44 -3.53
CA GLY A 97 -2.10 -8.07 -4.83
C GLY A 97 -3.07 -9.10 -5.40
N GLN A 98 -2.77 -10.39 -5.24
CA GLN A 98 -3.67 -11.47 -5.66
C GLN A 98 -4.93 -11.49 -4.79
N ALA A 99 -4.79 -11.37 -3.46
CA ALA A 99 -5.92 -11.34 -2.55
C ALA A 99 -6.88 -10.18 -2.81
N VAL A 100 -6.34 -9.01 -3.18
CA VAL A 100 -7.16 -7.86 -3.61
C VAL A 100 -7.81 -8.15 -4.97
N SER A 101 -7.08 -8.68 -5.93
CA SER A 101 -7.61 -9.05 -7.25
C SER A 101 -8.78 -10.04 -7.13
N ASP A 102 -8.65 -11.03 -6.28
CA ASP A 102 -9.65 -12.09 -6.05
C ASP A 102 -10.80 -11.66 -5.13
N GLY A 103 -10.73 -10.46 -4.52
CA GLY A 103 -11.76 -9.94 -3.62
C GLY A 103 -11.75 -10.55 -2.20
N VAL A 104 -10.67 -11.22 -1.80
CA VAL A 104 -10.43 -11.66 -0.41
C VAL A 104 -10.17 -10.45 0.50
N LEU A 105 -9.50 -9.45 -0.05
CA LEU A 105 -9.31 -8.12 0.51
C LEU A 105 -9.98 -7.08 -0.39
N ASP A 106 -10.57 -6.04 0.20
CA ASP A 106 -11.04 -4.89 -0.57
C ASP A 106 -9.87 -4.03 -1.04
N MET A 107 -8.83 -3.91 -0.22
CA MET A 107 -7.68 -3.05 -0.45
C MET A 107 -6.39 -3.68 0.09
N GLY A 108 -5.27 -3.21 -0.45
CA GLY A 108 -3.94 -3.47 0.09
C GLY A 108 -3.15 -2.19 0.28
N HIS A 109 -2.05 -2.26 1.04
CA HIS A 109 -1.05 -1.20 1.12
C HIS A 109 0.34 -1.85 1.11
N TRP A 110 1.03 -1.75 -0.01
CA TRP A 110 2.30 -2.44 -0.27
C TRP A 110 3.15 -1.70 -1.31
N VAL A 111 4.19 -2.33 -1.86
CA VAL A 111 4.99 -1.77 -2.95
C VAL A 111 4.94 -2.66 -4.19
N THR A 112 4.95 -2.05 -5.36
CA THR A 112 4.88 -2.77 -6.65
C THR A 112 6.08 -3.71 -6.86
N ALA A 113 7.22 -3.44 -6.25
CA ALA A 113 8.39 -4.31 -6.29
C ALA A 113 8.14 -5.74 -5.77
N TYR A 114 7.10 -5.95 -4.94
CA TYR A 114 6.78 -7.28 -4.41
C TYR A 114 6.14 -8.21 -5.45
N TRP A 115 5.64 -7.70 -6.55
CA TRP A 115 5.19 -8.52 -7.67
C TRP A 115 6.18 -8.54 -8.87
N TYR A 116 7.44 -8.12 -8.62
CA TYR A 116 8.55 -8.23 -9.58
C TYR A 116 8.64 -9.61 -10.25
N GLY A 117 8.42 -10.69 -9.49
CA GLY A 117 8.43 -12.06 -10.00
C GLY A 117 7.37 -12.36 -11.06
N LYS A 118 6.28 -11.59 -11.12
CA LYS A 118 5.26 -11.70 -12.17
C LYS A 118 5.64 -10.87 -13.41
N ASN A 119 6.17 -9.67 -13.19
CA ASN A 119 6.66 -8.79 -14.26
C ASN A 119 7.70 -7.82 -13.70
N PRO A 120 8.96 -7.85 -14.20
CA PRO A 120 10.00 -6.94 -13.73
C PRO A 120 9.67 -5.44 -13.86
N ALA A 121 8.83 -5.06 -14.84
CA ALA A 121 8.40 -3.68 -15.02
C ALA A 121 7.64 -3.12 -13.81
N ALA A 122 7.09 -3.99 -12.95
CA ALA A 122 6.42 -3.58 -11.70
C ALA A 122 7.27 -2.63 -10.87
N SER A 123 8.58 -2.91 -10.76
CA SER A 123 9.50 -2.09 -9.96
C SER A 123 9.63 -0.66 -10.46
N LEU A 124 9.40 -0.40 -11.76
CA LEU A 124 9.53 0.94 -12.34
C LEU A 124 8.41 1.89 -11.90
N PHE A 125 7.29 1.35 -11.43
CA PHE A 125 6.16 2.15 -10.96
C PHE A 125 6.24 2.53 -9.48
N GLY A 126 7.15 1.93 -8.73
CA GLY A 126 7.24 2.20 -7.30
C GLY A 126 8.65 2.25 -6.76
N THR A 127 9.44 1.23 -7.03
CA THR A 127 10.74 1.02 -6.40
C THR A 127 11.75 0.58 -7.46
N GLY A 128 12.41 1.50 -8.09
CA GLY A 128 13.31 1.13 -9.17
C GLY A 128 14.44 2.11 -9.42
N PRO A 129 15.43 1.70 -10.20
CA PRO A 129 16.45 2.61 -10.72
C PRO A 129 15.77 3.54 -11.74
N SER A 130 15.31 4.70 -11.28
CA SER A 130 14.57 5.67 -12.10
C SER A 130 15.48 6.71 -12.75
N TYR A 131 16.75 6.40 -12.92
CA TYR A 131 17.74 7.27 -13.56
C TYR A 131 17.83 8.68 -12.94
N GLY A 132 17.71 8.77 -11.63
CA GLY A 132 17.78 10.01 -10.88
C GLY A 132 16.47 10.77 -10.73
N LEU A 133 15.36 10.27 -11.26
CA LEU A 133 14.04 10.85 -10.98
C LEU A 133 13.69 10.70 -9.50
N SER A 134 13.20 11.77 -8.91
CA SER A 134 12.63 11.77 -7.55
C SER A 134 11.23 11.13 -7.54
N SER A 135 10.74 10.75 -6.37
CA SER A 135 9.38 10.24 -6.22
C SER A 135 8.32 11.25 -6.69
N GLN A 136 8.58 12.54 -6.52
CA GLN A 136 7.67 13.60 -6.98
C GLN A 136 7.61 13.68 -8.50
N GLU A 137 8.75 13.53 -9.18
CA GLU A 137 8.80 13.49 -10.65
C GLU A 137 8.13 12.24 -11.21
N VAL A 138 8.36 11.07 -10.57
CA VAL A 138 7.67 9.83 -10.96
C VAL A 138 6.16 9.94 -10.71
N MET A 139 5.71 10.57 -9.61
CA MET A 139 4.29 10.87 -9.38
C MET A 139 3.72 11.74 -10.50
N GLY A 140 4.44 12.80 -10.89
CA GLY A 140 4.03 13.65 -12.02
C GLY A 140 3.90 12.86 -13.32
N TRP A 141 4.86 12.00 -13.62
CA TRP A 141 4.79 11.10 -14.78
C TRP A 141 3.61 10.12 -14.69
N MET A 142 3.35 9.55 -13.50
CA MET A 142 2.22 8.63 -13.29
C MET A 142 0.87 9.33 -13.53
N GLU A 143 0.70 10.56 -13.06
CA GLU A 143 -0.60 11.23 -13.11
C GLU A 143 -0.83 12.01 -14.43
N GLU A 144 0.22 12.61 -15.01
CA GLU A 144 0.09 13.52 -16.16
C GLU A 144 0.96 13.10 -17.37
N GLY A 145 1.95 12.22 -17.16
CA GLY A 145 2.94 11.84 -18.18
C GLY A 145 2.67 10.51 -18.88
N GLY A 146 1.52 9.88 -18.66
CA GLY A 146 1.14 8.60 -19.29
C GLY A 146 1.58 7.35 -18.52
N GLY A 147 2.25 7.49 -17.37
CA GLY A 147 2.69 6.37 -16.54
C GLY A 147 1.54 5.47 -16.09
N ARG A 148 0.38 6.05 -15.78
CA ARG A 148 -0.83 5.32 -15.37
C ARG A 148 -1.32 4.36 -16.45
N ALA A 149 -1.32 4.74 -17.73
CA ALA A 149 -1.72 3.86 -18.81
C ALA A 149 -0.80 2.64 -18.94
N LEU A 150 0.52 2.85 -18.82
CA LEU A 150 1.50 1.76 -18.83
C LEU A 150 1.37 0.85 -17.59
N TYR A 151 1.07 1.42 -16.45
CA TYR A 151 0.81 0.67 -15.22
C TYR A 151 -0.43 -0.23 -15.39
N GLU A 152 -1.55 0.30 -15.87
CA GLU A 152 -2.78 -0.46 -16.12
C GLU A 152 -2.58 -1.57 -17.16
N GLU A 153 -1.82 -1.30 -18.23
CA GLU A 153 -1.42 -2.32 -19.20
C GLU A 153 -0.58 -3.43 -18.53
N THR A 154 0.33 -3.05 -17.64
CA THR A 154 1.17 -4.02 -16.91
C THR A 154 0.34 -4.88 -15.96
N LEU A 155 -0.61 -4.29 -15.22
CA LEU A 155 -1.57 -5.02 -14.39
C LEU A 155 -2.35 -6.06 -15.20
N ALA A 156 -2.89 -5.65 -16.35
CA ALA A 156 -3.63 -6.55 -17.23
C ALA A 156 -2.75 -7.73 -17.72
N LYS A 157 -1.49 -7.48 -18.07
CA LYS A 157 -0.54 -8.53 -18.50
C LYS A 157 -0.21 -9.55 -17.42
N VAL A 158 -0.21 -9.15 -16.14
CA VAL A 158 0.04 -10.07 -15.01
C VAL A 158 -1.24 -10.71 -14.47
N GLY A 159 -2.41 -10.31 -14.97
CA GLY A 159 -3.71 -10.84 -14.59
C GLY A 159 -4.23 -10.30 -13.26
N TYR A 160 -3.80 -9.12 -12.85
CA TYR A 160 -4.36 -8.43 -11.69
C TYR A 160 -5.58 -7.60 -12.08
N ASP A 161 -6.69 -7.75 -11.37
CA ASP A 161 -7.96 -7.04 -11.59
C ASP A 161 -8.27 -6.13 -10.40
N TYR A 162 -7.47 -5.07 -10.25
CA TYR A 162 -7.67 -4.02 -9.25
C TYR A 162 -7.39 -2.63 -9.81
N VAL A 163 -7.84 -1.60 -9.12
CA VAL A 163 -7.48 -0.19 -9.37
C VAL A 163 -6.34 0.18 -8.43
N GLY A 164 -5.21 0.60 -8.97
CA GLY A 164 -4.07 1.04 -8.17
C GLY A 164 -4.11 2.54 -7.91
N VAL A 165 -3.91 2.93 -6.67
CA VAL A 165 -3.67 4.31 -6.25
C VAL A 165 -2.26 4.38 -5.68
N PHE A 166 -1.47 5.38 -6.09
CA PHE A 166 -0.11 5.53 -5.59
C PHE A 166 -0.06 6.37 -4.33
N ALA A 167 0.77 5.93 -3.39
CA ALA A 167 0.86 6.49 -2.06
C ALA A 167 2.31 6.61 -1.60
N MET A 168 2.54 7.47 -0.62
CA MET A 168 3.80 7.59 0.11
C MET A 168 5.01 7.79 -0.81
N PRO A 169 5.05 8.87 -1.63
CA PRO A 169 6.28 9.24 -2.32
C PRO A 169 7.36 9.54 -1.28
N MET A 170 8.50 8.85 -1.36
CA MET A 170 9.57 8.97 -0.38
C MET A 170 10.88 9.41 -1.03
N PRO A 171 11.80 10.03 -0.26
CA PRO A 171 13.16 10.28 -0.72
C PRO A 171 13.88 9.01 -1.16
N ALA A 172 15.00 9.17 -1.89
CA ALA A 172 15.85 8.07 -2.29
C ALA A 172 16.24 7.20 -1.08
N GLN A 173 16.22 5.90 -1.29
CA GLN A 173 16.65 4.95 -0.25
C GLN A 173 18.17 5.03 -0.03
N PRO A 174 18.66 4.74 1.17
CA PRO A 174 20.07 4.48 1.39
C PRO A 174 20.54 3.23 0.64
N PHE A 175 21.82 3.18 0.31
CA PHE A 175 22.42 1.94 -0.19
C PHE A 175 22.36 0.82 0.85
N GLY A 176 22.32 1.18 2.12
CA GLY A 176 21.89 0.30 3.21
C GLY A 176 22.94 0.01 4.25
N TRP A 177 22.74 -1.09 4.97
CA TRP A 177 23.50 -1.55 6.13
C TRP A 177 24.47 -2.64 5.73
N PHE A 178 25.72 -2.52 6.19
CA PHE A 178 26.80 -3.44 5.86
C PHE A 178 27.52 -3.89 7.13
N LYS A 179 27.97 -5.15 7.18
CA LYS A 179 28.81 -5.63 8.29
C LYS A 179 30.21 -5.02 8.33
N LYS A 180 30.65 -4.43 7.23
CA LYS A 180 31.94 -3.71 7.09
C LYS A 180 31.74 -2.47 6.24
N ASN A 181 32.64 -1.50 6.35
CA ASN A 181 32.64 -0.35 5.47
C ASN A 181 32.94 -0.79 4.02
N VAL A 182 32.23 -0.21 3.06
CA VAL A 182 32.38 -0.41 1.63
C VAL A 182 32.95 0.89 1.03
N THR A 183 34.11 0.82 0.42
CA THR A 183 34.81 2.00 -0.10
C THR A 183 35.01 1.99 -1.61
N LYS A 184 34.81 0.85 -2.26
CA LYS A 184 34.96 0.66 -3.70
C LYS A 184 34.09 -0.48 -4.20
N ALA A 185 33.77 -0.47 -5.49
CA ALA A 185 32.90 -1.47 -6.12
C ALA A 185 33.40 -2.94 -5.95
N SER A 186 34.70 -3.15 -5.83
CA SER A 186 35.26 -4.50 -5.60
C SER A 186 34.89 -5.08 -4.22
N ASP A 187 34.58 -4.23 -3.22
CA ASP A 187 34.30 -4.67 -1.86
C ASP A 187 32.95 -5.40 -1.73
N VAL A 188 32.07 -5.22 -2.70
CA VAL A 188 30.74 -5.84 -2.74
C VAL A 188 30.71 -7.17 -3.51
N LYS A 189 31.80 -7.54 -4.21
CA LYS A 189 31.84 -8.81 -4.96
C LYS A 189 31.71 -10.02 -4.02
N GLY A 190 30.77 -10.91 -4.35
CA GLY A 190 30.45 -12.09 -3.56
C GLY A 190 29.67 -11.81 -2.28
N MET A 191 29.40 -10.55 -1.92
CA MET A 191 28.67 -10.18 -0.72
C MET A 191 27.22 -10.63 -0.80
N LYS A 192 26.74 -11.29 0.25
CA LYS A 192 25.35 -11.69 0.39
C LYS A 192 24.50 -10.48 0.78
N TYR A 193 23.77 -9.95 -0.18
CA TYR A 193 23.01 -8.71 -0.03
C TYR A 193 21.51 -8.95 -0.19
N ARG A 194 20.70 -8.32 0.67
CA ARG A 194 19.25 -8.34 0.53
C ARG A 194 18.76 -7.08 -0.19
N THR A 195 17.99 -7.29 -1.24
CA THR A 195 17.18 -6.24 -1.89
C THR A 195 15.91 -6.82 -2.49
N VAL A 196 15.10 -6.00 -3.14
CA VAL A 196 13.87 -6.39 -3.85
C VAL A 196 13.78 -5.73 -5.23
N GLY A 197 12.91 -6.26 -6.08
CA GLY A 197 12.63 -5.65 -7.38
C GLY A 197 13.81 -5.67 -8.35
N LEU A 198 13.86 -4.68 -9.25
CA LEU A 198 14.90 -4.54 -10.28
C LEU A 198 16.30 -4.30 -9.72
N ALA A 199 16.44 -3.78 -8.51
CA ALA A 199 17.72 -3.66 -7.82
C ALA A 199 18.45 -5.01 -7.74
N THR A 200 17.69 -6.12 -7.67
CA THR A 200 18.26 -7.49 -7.76
C THR A 200 19.13 -7.66 -8.99
N ASN A 201 18.68 -7.23 -10.15
CA ASN A 201 19.43 -7.37 -11.41
C ASN A 201 20.70 -6.51 -11.39
N VAL A 202 20.58 -5.26 -10.97
CA VAL A 202 21.70 -4.31 -10.91
C VAL A 202 22.79 -4.83 -9.98
N LEU A 203 22.42 -5.21 -8.75
CA LEU A 203 23.41 -5.64 -7.75
C LEU A 203 23.99 -7.02 -8.06
N THR A 204 23.22 -7.92 -8.69
CA THR A 204 23.75 -9.18 -9.21
C THR A 204 24.79 -8.94 -10.32
N ALA A 205 24.53 -8.00 -11.24
CA ALA A 205 25.48 -7.63 -12.28
C ALA A 205 26.78 -7.02 -11.71
N MET A 206 26.71 -6.37 -10.54
CA MET A 206 27.86 -5.90 -9.79
C MET A 206 28.65 -7.02 -9.08
N GLY A 207 28.16 -8.25 -9.13
CA GLY A 207 28.79 -9.43 -8.53
C GLY A 207 28.38 -9.74 -7.11
N MET A 208 27.29 -9.15 -6.59
CA MET A 208 26.72 -9.52 -5.30
C MET A 208 25.91 -10.83 -5.40
N VAL A 209 25.79 -11.55 -4.28
CA VAL A 209 24.88 -12.69 -4.11
C VAL A 209 23.57 -12.18 -3.52
N VAL A 210 22.60 -11.83 -4.37
CA VAL A 210 21.37 -11.19 -3.95
C VAL A 210 20.35 -12.22 -3.43
N ARG A 211 19.65 -11.83 -2.34
CA ARG A 211 18.51 -12.55 -1.79
C ARG A 211 17.35 -11.59 -1.58
N GLN A 212 16.15 -12.06 -1.89
CA GLN A 212 14.91 -11.34 -1.63
C GLN A 212 14.28 -11.87 -0.34
N LEU A 213 14.09 -11.00 0.64
CA LEU A 213 13.45 -11.31 1.92
C LEU A 213 12.46 -10.21 2.28
N PRO A 214 11.31 -10.54 2.91
CA PRO A 214 10.43 -9.56 3.53
C PRO A 214 11.16 -8.70 4.57
N GLY A 215 10.70 -7.46 4.78
CA GLY A 215 11.36 -6.52 5.69
C GLY A 215 11.62 -7.05 7.09
N GLY A 216 10.62 -7.73 7.69
CA GLY A 216 10.75 -8.31 9.04
C GLY A 216 11.77 -9.46 9.17
N GLU A 217 12.26 -10.01 8.06
CA GLU A 217 13.25 -11.08 8.04
C GLU A 217 14.69 -10.57 7.91
N ILE A 218 14.90 -9.28 7.59
CA ILE A 218 16.22 -8.72 7.29
C ILE A 218 17.12 -8.75 8.54
N GLN A 219 16.68 -8.20 9.65
CA GLN A 219 17.46 -8.13 10.88
C GLN A 219 17.87 -9.53 11.39
N PRO A 220 16.96 -10.52 11.50
CA PRO A 220 17.34 -11.89 11.85
C PRO A 220 18.32 -12.51 10.85
N ALA A 221 18.17 -12.27 9.56
CA ALA A 221 19.06 -12.79 8.51
C ALA A 221 20.48 -12.19 8.61
N MET A 222 20.59 -10.89 8.92
CA MET A 222 21.88 -10.24 9.19
C MET A 222 22.52 -10.77 10.47
N LYS A 223 21.72 -10.96 11.53
CA LYS A 223 22.20 -11.48 12.81
C LYS A 223 22.81 -12.87 12.69
N THR A 224 22.17 -13.75 11.91
CA THR A 224 22.63 -15.13 11.70
C THR A 224 23.74 -15.24 10.64
N GLY A 225 24.03 -14.18 9.87
CA GLY A 225 25.00 -14.22 8.76
C GLY A 225 24.46 -14.88 7.48
N LEU A 226 23.14 -15.10 7.39
CA LEU A 226 22.49 -15.51 6.13
C LEU A 226 22.72 -14.47 5.04
N ILE A 227 22.72 -13.18 5.43
CA ILE A 227 23.11 -12.02 4.61
C ILE A 227 24.16 -11.18 5.35
N GLU A 228 24.97 -10.44 4.61
CA GLU A 228 26.06 -9.60 5.12
C GLU A 228 25.76 -8.13 4.98
N ALA A 229 24.80 -7.79 4.13
CA ALA A 229 24.33 -6.43 3.92
C ALA A 229 22.87 -6.43 3.46
N ALA A 230 22.18 -5.30 3.67
CA ALA A 230 20.80 -5.13 3.26
C ALA A 230 20.45 -3.64 3.15
N GLU A 231 19.60 -3.30 2.20
CA GLU A 231 18.74 -2.13 2.25
C GLU A 231 17.38 -2.53 2.83
N PHE A 232 16.65 -1.55 3.36
CA PHE A 232 15.23 -1.70 3.56
C PHE A 232 14.50 -0.47 3.04
N ASN A 233 14.69 0.73 3.65
CA ASN A 233 14.05 1.92 3.10
C ASN A 233 14.64 3.25 3.54
N ASN A 234 14.75 3.53 4.85
CA ASN A 234 15.09 4.85 5.37
C ASN A 234 15.53 4.77 6.85
N PRO A 235 16.19 5.83 7.38
CA PRO A 235 16.69 5.81 8.76
C PRO A 235 15.62 5.51 9.81
N THR A 236 14.39 5.97 9.61
CA THR A 236 13.29 5.74 10.56
C THR A 236 12.86 4.28 10.56
N SER A 237 12.47 3.74 9.41
CA SER A 237 12.03 2.34 9.31
C SER A 237 13.12 1.36 9.69
N ASP A 238 14.35 1.63 9.27
CA ASP A 238 15.50 0.77 9.51
C ASP A 238 15.82 0.69 11.01
N SER A 239 15.75 1.82 11.72
CA SER A 239 15.92 1.84 13.18
C SER A 239 14.78 1.13 13.89
N GLN A 240 13.55 1.23 13.40
CA GLN A 240 12.39 0.52 13.95
C GLN A 240 12.50 -1.01 13.79
N PHE A 241 13.19 -1.48 12.76
CA PHE A 241 13.54 -2.89 12.57
C PHE A 241 14.81 -3.33 13.33
N GLY A 242 15.49 -2.43 14.07
CA GLY A 242 16.67 -2.76 14.86
C GLY A 242 17.92 -3.02 14.02
N MET A 243 18.05 -2.38 12.85
CA MET A 243 19.21 -2.59 11.98
C MET A 243 20.51 -2.14 12.62
N GLN A 244 20.47 -1.09 13.48
CA GLN A 244 21.61 -0.62 14.26
C GLN A 244 22.15 -1.64 15.27
N ASP A 245 21.38 -2.67 15.62
CA ASP A 245 21.80 -3.73 16.54
C ASP A 245 22.63 -4.83 15.86
N VAL A 246 22.54 -4.92 14.54
CA VAL A 246 23.22 -5.95 13.72
C VAL A 246 24.28 -5.39 12.78
N SER A 247 24.32 -4.07 12.59
CA SER A 247 25.33 -3.35 11.80
C SER A 247 25.59 -1.96 12.36
N LYS A 248 26.83 -1.48 12.16
CA LYS A 248 27.26 -0.12 12.50
C LYS A 248 27.71 0.68 11.26
N HIS A 249 27.54 0.14 10.06
CA HIS A 249 27.95 0.78 8.81
C HIS A 249 26.71 1.04 7.95
N TYR A 250 26.36 2.31 7.80
CA TYR A 250 25.18 2.74 7.05
C TYR A 250 25.60 3.65 5.90
N HIS A 251 25.39 3.18 4.67
CA HIS A 251 25.75 3.90 3.46
C HIS A 251 24.54 4.62 2.87
N LEU A 252 24.64 5.94 2.77
CA LEU A 252 23.69 6.76 2.04
C LEU A 252 24.03 6.75 0.53
N GLY A 253 23.14 7.28 -0.28
CA GLY A 253 23.30 7.32 -1.73
C GLY A 253 22.74 6.06 -2.40
N SER A 254 21.81 6.25 -3.28
CA SER A 254 21.06 5.17 -3.89
C SER A 254 21.02 5.35 -5.41
N PHE A 255 21.83 4.56 -6.10
CA PHE A 255 21.71 4.42 -7.55
C PHE A 255 20.74 3.31 -7.95
N HIS A 256 20.41 2.40 -7.03
CA HIS A 256 19.58 1.21 -7.25
C HIS A 256 18.10 1.46 -6.98
N GLN A 257 17.77 2.42 -6.11
CA GLN A 257 16.40 2.82 -5.74
C GLN A 257 16.37 4.33 -5.45
N SER A 258 16.47 5.12 -6.50
CA SER A 258 16.53 6.59 -6.41
C SER A 258 15.20 7.24 -6.01
N GLN A 259 14.11 6.49 -6.08
CA GLN A 259 12.77 6.91 -5.66
C GLN A 259 11.99 5.73 -5.10
N GLU A 260 10.97 6.02 -4.30
CA GLU A 260 10.00 5.02 -3.88
C GLU A 260 8.61 5.59 -3.77
N MET A 261 7.64 4.83 -4.26
CA MET A 261 6.22 5.04 -4.04
C MET A 261 5.57 3.72 -3.68
N PHE A 262 4.63 3.78 -2.77
CA PHE A 262 3.81 2.63 -2.43
C PHE A 262 2.54 2.61 -3.27
N GLU A 263 1.91 1.45 -3.27
CA GLU A 263 0.69 1.19 -4.00
C GLU A 263 -0.43 0.83 -3.03
N ILE A 264 -1.61 1.39 -3.29
CA ILE A 264 -2.86 0.97 -2.66
C ILE A 264 -3.71 0.31 -3.74
N PRO A 265 -3.62 -1.01 -3.94
CA PRO A 265 -4.54 -1.74 -4.79
C PRO A 265 -5.93 -1.77 -4.16
N ILE A 266 -6.96 -1.54 -4.96
CA ILE A 266 -8.37 -1.58 -4.57
C ILE A 266 -9.07 -2.56 -5.50
N ASN A 267 -9.72 -3.59 -4.96
CA ASN A 267 -10.47 -4.55 -5.75
C ASN A 267 -11.40 -3.81 -6.74
N LYS A 268 -11.32 -4.15 -8.02
CA LYS A 268 -12.02 -3.41 -9.08
C LYS A 268 -13.54 -3.47 -8.95
N LYS A 269 -14.08 -4.60 -8.53
CA LYS A 269 -15.52 -4.76 -8.29
C LYS A 269 -15.97 -3.91 -7.10
N THR A 270 -15.22 -3.94 -6.01
CA THR A 270 -15.46 -3.10 -4.83
C THR A 270 -15.40 -1.62 -5.22
N TYR A 271 -14.33 -1.18 -5.91
CA TYR A 271 -14.18 0.21 -6.36
C TYR A 271 -15.36 0.67 -7.23
N ASN A 272 -15.75 -0.13 -8.22
CA ASN A 272 -16.86 0.19 -9.12
C ASN A 272 -18.23 0.19 -8.45
N SER A 273 -18.39 -0.48 -7.30
CA SER A 273 -19.63 -0.46 -6.51
C SER A 273 -19.79 0.80 -5.65
N LEU A 274 -18.71 1.55 -5.44
CA LEU A 274 -18.73 2.80 -4.68
C LEU A 274 -19.37 3.92 -5.51
N SER A 275 -19.98 4.88 -4.80
CA SER A 275 -20.45 6.09 -5.45
C SER A 275 -19.29 6.89 -6.07
N PRO A 276 -19.53 7.69 -7.13
CA PRO A 276 -18.49 8.56 -7.69
C PRO A 276 -17.82 9.47 -6.64
N ALA A 277 -18.57 9.93 -5.65
CA ALA A 277 -18.03 10.72 -4.55
C ALA A 277 -17.03 9.90 -3.70
N ASN A 278 -17.35 8.66 -3.35
CA ASN A 278 -16.45 7.80 -2.58
C ASN A 278 -15.21 7.40 -3.40
N GLN A 279 -15.34 7.14 -4.69
CA GLN A 279 -14.20 6.90 -5.58
C GLN A 279 -13.27 8.12 -5.62
N ALA A 280 -13.84 9.34 -5.73
CA ALA A 280 -13.09 10.59 -5.69
C ALA A 280 -12.40 10.80 -4.33
N ILE A 281 -13.05 10.45 -3.22
CA ILE A 281 -12.45 10.52 -1.87
C ILE A 281 -11.24 9.59 -1.78
N LEU A 282 -11.33 8.33 -2.21
CA LEU A 282 -10.19 7.41 -2.18
C LEU A 282 -8.99 7.96 -2.96
N LYS A 283 -9.23 8.55 -4.14
CA LYS A 283 -8.18 9.17 -4.96
C LYS A 283 -7.62 10.44 -4.31
N ASN A 284 -8.46 11.38 -3.90
CA ASN A 284 -8.00 12.67 -3.37
C ASN A 284 -7.37 12.56 -1.99
N ALA A 285 -7.83 11.61 -1.16
CA ALA A 285 -7.20 11.31 0.12
C ALA A 285 -5.75 10.82 -0.07
N SER A 286 -5.43 10.11 -1.18
CA SER A 286 -4.04 9.73 -1.44
C SER A 286 -3.16 10.94 -1.72
N TYR A 287 -3.62 11.91 -2.49
CA TYR A 287 -2.85 13.14 -2.75
C TYR A 287 -2.59 13.95 -1.47
N ALA A 288 -3.61 14.08 -0.62
CA ALA A 288 -3.47 14.76 0.66
C ALA A 288 -2.51 14.01 1.60
N ALA A 289 -2.67 12.69 1.70
CA ALA A 289 -1.78 11.85 2.50
C ALA A 289 -0.35 11.86 1.97
N ASN A 290 -0.16 11.83 0.65
CA ASN A 290 1.16 11.86 0.02
C ASN A 290 1.94 13.13 0.39
N THR A 291 1.28 14.29 0.34
CA THR A 291 1.90 15.56 0.73
C THR A 291 2.28 15.57 2.22
N ALA A 292 1.35 15.20 3.10
CA ALA A 292 1.59 15.16 4.54
C ALA A 292 2.68 14.15 4.92
N ASN A 293 2.64 12.96 4.33
CA ASN A 293 3.59 11.88 4.60
C ASN A 293 4.99 12.21 4.06
N TYR A 294 5.11 12.88 2.91
CA TYR A 294 6.40 13.33 2.41
C TYR A 294 7.08 14.32 3.38
N PHE A 295 6.33 15.30 3.89
CA PHE A 295 6.86 16.23 4.89
C PHE A 295 7.24 15.52 6.19
N LYS A 296 6.41 14.59 6.65
CA LYS A 296 6.69 13.74 7.81
C LYS A 296 7.99 12.94 7.59
N ALA A 297 8.17 12.34 6.42
CA ALA A 297 9.36 11.59 6.07
C ALA A 297 10.62 12.45 6.12
N LEU A 298 10.63 13.62 5.50
CA LEU A 298 11.79 14.52 5.51
C LEU A 298 12.26 14.86 6.93
N VAL A 299 11.31 15.19 7.82
CA VAL A 299 11.63 15.57 9.21
C VAL A 299 12.10 14.35 10.01
N ARG A 300 11.37 13.25 9.93
CA ARG A 300 11.68 12.04 10.75
C ARG A 300 12.97 11.36 10.30
N TYR A 301 13.21 11.24 9.01
CA TYR A 301 14.44 10.61 8.50
C TYR A 301 15.69 11.36 8.96
N SER A 302 15.66 12.70 8.94
CA SER A 302 16.76 13.52 9.44
C SER A 302 16.98 13.36 10.95
N ALA A 303 15.88 13.40 11.73
CA ALA A 303 15.97 13.26 13.19
C ALA A 303 16.47 11.87 13.58
N ASP A 304 15.95 10.81 12.95
CA ASP A 304 16.32 9.43 13.28
C ASP A 304 17.73 9.06 12.77
N LEU A 305 18.17 9.64 11.63
CA LEU A 305 19.56 9.53 11.20
C LEU A 305 20.51 10.15 12.24
N SER A 306 20.17 11.31 12.80
CA SER A 306 20.94 11.93 13.87
C SER A 306 21.01 11.05 15.13
N LYS A 307 19.90 10.39 15.52
CA LYS A 307 19.89 9.43 16.64
C LYS A 307 20.76 8.22 16.36
N LEU A 308 20.67 7.64 15.15
CA LEU A 308 21.52 6.52 14.74
C LEU A 308 23.00 6.85 14.92
N MET A 309 23.41 8.06 14.53
CA MET A 309 24.80 8.51 14.70
C MET A 309 25.18 8.76 16.16
N ASN A 310 24.37 9.51 16.90
CA ASN A 310 24.75 10.05 18.20
C ASN A 310 24.44 9.09 19.37
N GLU A 311 23.32 8.34 19.30
CA GLU A 311 22.87 7.46 20.38
C GLU A 311 23.26 6.00 20.11
N HIS A 312 23.21 5.56 18.85
CA HIS A 312 23.51 4.18 18.47
C HIS A 312 24.91 3.98 17.89
N GLN A 313 25.70 5.06 17.76
CA GLN A 313 27.10 5.04 17.28
C GLN A 313 27.23 4.38 15.89
N VAL A 314 26.26 4.64 15.03
CA VAL A 314 26.28 4.18 13.64
C VAL A 314 27.19 5.09 12.82
N ASN A 315 28.14 4.50 12.10
CA ASN A 315 28.95 5.22 11.13
C ASN A 315 28.15 5.40 9.84
N VAL A 316 27.85 6.64 9.51
CA VAL A 316 27.11 7.00 8.30
C VAL A 316 28.11 7.45 7.23
N TYR A 317 27.98 6.86 6.04
CA TYR A 317 28.88 7.16 4.92
C TYR A 317 28.09 7.73 3.74
N GLN A 318 28.65 8.75 3.12
CA GLN A 318 28.24 9.17 1.78
C GLN A 318 28.89 8.24 0.76
N THR A 319 28.09 7.62 -0.09
CA THR A 319 28.65 6.81 -1.18
C THR A 319 29.45 7.73 -2.11
N SER A 320 30.69 7.37 -2.42
CA SER A 320 31.51 8.09 -3.41
C SER A 320 31.00 7.80 -4.83
N ASP A 321 31.33 8.69 -5.74
CA ASP A 321 31.06 8.55 -7.18
C ASP A 321 31.70 7.30 -7.78
#